data_37ef646e955f9c46d9d14050ca67eb2d
#
_entry.id   37ef646e955f9c46d9d14050ca67eb2d
#
_cell.length_a   1.000
_cell.length_b   1.000
_cell.length_c   1.000
_cell.angle_alpha   90.00
_cell.angle_beta   90.00
_cell.angle_gamma   90.00
#
_symmetry.space_group_name_H-M   'P 1'
#
loop_
_entity.id
_entity.type
_entity.pdbx_description
1 polymer ?
#
loop_
_entity_poly.entity_id
_entity_poly.type
_entity_poly.pdbx_seq_one_letter_code
_entity_poly.pdbx_strand_id
1 'polypeptide(L)'
;MFQTSANKNVHYDIMDPFLQFWFRFIYKYNSFVEANAYGKLAEIVRRDYTTYSRRLLERFFKEAMRETGNYTHIGSWWDRKGENEIDIIAADDLEKRVTFYEVKRQQDEIDIALLKEKAQRFLAATGMYAKYDISYSGLCMETMSQF
;
A
#
# COMPACT_ATOMS: atom_id res chain seq x y z
N MET A 1 8.38 -15.46 -9.36
CA MET A 1 9.83 -15.31 -9.52
C MET A 1 10.49 -16.28 -8.57
N PHE A 2 11.19 -17.28 -9.08
CA PHE A 2 11.93 -18.21 -8.25
C PHE A 2 13.21 -17.52 -7.77
N GLN A 3 13.26 -17.13 -6.50
CA GLN A 3 14.50 -16.70 -5.87
C GLN A 3 15.27 -17.94 -5.40
N THR A 4 16.46 -18.07 -5.91
CA THR A 4 17.48 -18.97 -5.37
C THR A 4 17.76 -18.61 -3.92
N SER A 5 17.82 -19.64 -3.10
CA SER A 5 18.10 -19.65 -1.66
C SER A 5 19.26 -18.72 -1.28
N ALA A 6 18.94 -17.67 -0.55
CA ALA A 6 19.87 -16.99 0.33
C ALA A 6 19.08 -16.34 1.46
N ASN A 7 19.39 -16.70 2.70
CA ASN A 7 18.93 -16.15 3.98
C ASN A 7 17.55 -15.48 3.94
N LYS A 8 16.50 -16.24 4.23
CA LYS A 8 15.19 -15.69 4.54
C LYS A 8 15.33 -14.85 5.83
N ASN A 9 15.55 -13.56 5.69
CA ASN A 9 15.25 -12.63 6.76
C ASN A 9 13.74 -12.69 6.97
N VAL A 10 13.32 -13.38 8.01
CA VAL A 10 11.91 -13.43 8.42
C VAL A 10 11.62 -12.08 9.08
N HIS A 11 10.82 -11.27 8.42
CA HIS A 11 10.28 -10.05 9.00
C HIS A 11 8.94 -10.38 9.67
N TYR A 12 8.87 -10.10 10.96
CA TYR A 12 7.61 -10.14 11.70
C TYR A 12 6.99 -8.75 11.66
N ASP A 13 5.75 -8.67 11.24
CA ASP A 13 5.00 -7.43 11.23
C ASP A 13 3.81 -7.53 12.18
N ILE A 14 3.54 -6.43 12.89
CA ILE A 14 2.39 -6.35 13.78
C ILE A 14 1.16 -6.11 12.90
N MET A 15 0.22 -7.03 12.88
CA MET A 15 -0.98 -6.93 12.04
C MET A 15 -2.05 -5.98 12.60
N ASP A 16 -2.15 -5.88 13.93
CA ASP A 16 -3.12 -5.02 14.58
C ASP A 16 -2.78 -3.53 14.43
N PRO A 17 -3.66 -2.70 13.83
CA PRO A 17 -3.39 -1.28 13.59
C PRO A 17 -3.19 -0.46 14.88
N PHE A 18 -3.92 -0.81 15.95
CA PHE A 18 -3.76 -0.13 17.23
C PHE A 18 -2.39 -0.41 17.83
N LEU A 19 -1.96 -1.67 17.84
CA LEU A 19 -0.62 -2.04 18.33
C LEU A 19 0.47 -1.42 17.49
N GLN A 20 0.32 -1.34 16.16
CA GLN A 20 1.25 -0.62 15.29
C GLN A 20 1.35 0.86 15.67
N PHE A 21 0.20 1.52 15.90
CA PHE A 21 0.16 2.91 16.36
C PHE A 21 0.84 3.05 17.71
N TRP A 22 0.50 2.17 18.67
CA TRP A 22 1.07 2.18 20.01
C TRP A 22 2.59 2.08 20.00
N PHE A 23 3.14 1.06 19.33
CA PHE A 23 4.60 0.87 19.30
C PHE A 23 5.30 1.99 18.54
N ARG A 24 4.71 2.48 17.45
CA ARG A 24 5.32 3.52 16.63
C ARG A 24 5.34 4.88 17.30
N PHE A 25 4.30 5.27 18.00
CA PHE A 25 4.11 6.63 18.51
C PHE A 25 4.17 6.72 20.04
N ILE A 26 3.63 5.77 20.76
CA ILE A 26 3.54 5.84 22.21
C ILE A 26 4.78 5.19 22.84
N TYR A 27 5.00 3.92 22.57
CA TYR A 27 6.09 3.17 23.18
C TYR A 27 7.47 3.72 22.79
N LYS A 28 7.69 4.00 21.51
CA LYS A 28 8.95 4.57 21.01
C LYS A 28 9.32 5.90 21.66
N TYR A 29 8.33 6.68 22.02
CA TYR A 29 8.47 8.01 22.62
C TYR A 29 7.97 8.07 24.06
N ASN A 30 8.08 6.96 24.81
CA ASN A 30 7.57 6.82 26.16
C ASN A 30 8.13 7.89 27.11
N SER A 31 9.36 8.36 26.90
CA SER A 31 9.96 9.44 27.69
C SER A 31 9.14 10.74 27.67
N PHE A 32 8.46 11.06 26.56
CA PHE A 32 7.55 12.21 26.53
C PHE A 32 6.26 11.95 27.31
N VAL A 33 5.79 10.70 27.37
CA VAL A 33 4.65 10.31 28.19
C VAL A 33 4.98 10.44 29.66
N GLU A 34 6.12 9.91 30.11
CA GLU A 34 6.62 9.98 31.49
C GLU A 34 6.85 11.43 31.94
N ALA A 35 7.33 12.28 31.03
CA ALA A 35 7.54 13.70 31.30
C ALA A 35 6.27 14.56 31.17
N ASN A 36 5.09 13.95 30.91
CA ASN A 36 3.83 14.66 30.63
C ASN A 36 3.93 15.67 29.46
N ALA A 37 4.87 15.46 28.55
CA ALA A 37 5.11 16.33 27.39
C ALA A 37 4.21 15.96 26.18
N TYR A 38 2.91 15.80 26.42
CA TYR A 38 1.94 15.33 25.41
C TYR A 38 1.87 16.22 24.17
N GLY A 39 2.13 17.53 24.30
CA GLY A 39 2.18 18.45 23.17
C GLY A 39 3.24 18.03 22.13
N LYS A 40 4.45 17.70 22.59
CA LYS A 40 5.53 17.22 21.72
C LYS A 40 5.22 15.88 21.09
N LEU A 41 4.61 14.96 21.85
CA LEU A 41 4.17 13.68 21.33
C LEU A 41 3.12 13.86 20.22
N ALA A 42 2.15 14.76 20.42
CA ALA A 42 1.13 15.09 19.42
C ALA A 42 1.74 15.69 18.13
N GLU A 43 2.79 16.50 18.23
CA GLU A 43 3.51 17.03 17.07
C GLU A 43 4.18 15.90 16.26
N ILE A 44 4.82 14.94 16.94
CA ILE A 44 5.42 13.77 16.27
C ILE A 44 4.35 12.96 15.56
N VAL A 45 3.22 12.69 16.22
CA VAL A 45 2.11 11.96 15.60
C VAL A 45 1.62 12.70 14.36
N ARG A 46 1.34 13.99 14.43
CA ARG A 46 0.85 14.79 13.28
C ARG A 46 1.84 14.76 12.12
N ARG A 47 3.14 14.88 12.39
CA ARG A 47 4.20 14.84 11.38
C ARG A 47 4.20 13.52 10.59
N ASP A 48 4.10 12.40 11.29
CA ASP A 48 4.33 11.07 10.73
C ASP A 48 3.03 10.32 10.37
N TYR A 49 1.86 10.86 10.78
CA TYR A 49 0.56 10.20 10.63
C TYR A 49 0.16 9.96 9.18
N THR A 50 0.48 10.88 8.29
CA THR A 50 0.14 10.76 6.87
C THR A 50 0.80 9.51 6.26
N THR A 51 2.10 9.32 6.50
CA THR A 51 2.83 8.15 6.01
C THR A 51 2.33 6.85 6.67
N TYR A 52 2.03 6.90 7.96
CA TYR A 52 1.50 5.76 8.71
C TYR A 52 0.12 5.34 8.19
N SER A 53 -0.82 6.29 8.08
CA SER A 53 -2.19 6.01 7.67
C SER A 53 -2.30 5.57 6.21
N ARG A 54 -1.43 6.06 5.31
CA ARG A 54 -1.37 5.61 3.91
C ARG A 54 -1.08 4.11 3.83
N ARG A 55 -0.08 3.61 4.57
CA ARG A 55 0.26 2.17 4.59
C ARG A 55 -0.88 1.29 5.13
N LEU A 56 -1.61 1.78 6.13
CA LEU A 56 -2.79 1.09 6.64
C LEU A 56 -3.89 1.02 5.60
N LEU A 57 -4.10 2.10 4.87
CA LEU A 57 -5.12 2.19 3.83
C LEU A 57 -4.82 1.24 2.67
N GLU A 58 -3.56 1.19 2.20
CA GLU A 58 -3.11 0.22 1.19
C GLU A 58 -3.36 -1.23 1.64
N ARG A 59 -3.03 -1.53 2.89
CA ARG A 59 -3.27 -2.86 3.46
C ARG A 59 -4.76 -3.19 3.54
N PHE A 60 -5.57 -2.27 4.03
CA PHE A 60 -7.02 -2.42 4.08
C PHE A 60 -7.59 -2.81 2.71
N PHE A 61 -7.28 -2.07 1.66
CA PHE A 61 -7.79 -2.37 0.33
C PHE A 61 -7.30 -3.72 -0.20
N LYS A 62 -6.03 -4.07 0.04
CA LYS A 62 -5.52 -5.40 -0.36
C LYS A 62 -6.24 -6.54 0.35
N GLU A 63 -6.55 -6.39 1.62
CA GLU A 63 -7.29 -7.38 2.40
C GLU A 63 -8.75 -7.45 1.94
N ALA A 64 -9.43 -6.32 1.80
CA ALA A 64 -10.80 -6.26 1.30
C ALA A 64 -10.92 -6.89 -0.11
N MET A 65 -10.00 -6.57 -1.03
CA MET A 65 -9.96 -7.20 -2.36
C MET A 65 -9.78 -8.72 -2.30
N ARG A 66 -8.96 -9.23 -1.36
CA ARG A 66 -8.79 -10.68 -1.19
C ARG A 66 -10.08 -11.35 -0.71
N GLU A 67 -10.81 -10.69 0.18
CA GLU A 67 -12.08 -11.20 0.71
C GLU A 67 -13.17 -11.30 -0.37
N THR A 68 -13.13 -10.45 -1.41
CA THR A 68 -14.08 -10.56 -2.54
C THR A 68 -13.93 -11.85 -3.33
N GLY A 69 -12.75 -12.47 -3.33
CA GLY A 69 -12.44 -13.65 -4.15
C GLY A 69 -12.38 -13.40 -5.66
N ASN A 70 -12.47 -12.15 -6.12
CA ASN A 70 -12.54 -11.78 -7.54
C ASN A 70 -11.18 -11.70 -8.24
N TYR A 71 -10.08 -11.85 -7.49
CA TYR A 71 -8.73 -11.68 -8.01
C TYR A 71 -7.87 -12.91 -7.72
N THR A 72 -7.12 -13.35 -8.71
CA THR A 72 -6.15 -14.44 -8.58
C THR A 72 -4.82 -13.95 -8.00
N HIS A 73 -4.45 -12.70 -8.29
CA HIS A 73 -3.24 -12.06 -7.79
C HIS A 73 -3.52 -10.65 -7.29
N ILE A 74 -3.01 -10.35 -6.10
CA ILE A 74 -3.01 -8.99 -5.53
C ILE A 74 -1.61 -8.71 -4.99
N GLY A 75 -0.98 -7.66 -5.48
CA GLY A 75 0.38 -7.30 -5.10
C GLY A 75 0.67 -5.81 -5.22
N SER A 76 1.92 -5.45 -5.09
CA SER A 76 2.47 -4.12 -5.35
C SER A 76 3.72 -4.26 -6.21
N TRP A 77 4.14 -3.17 -6.78
CA TRP A 77 5.39 -3.13 -7.52
C TRP A 77 6.16 -1.84 -7.24
N TRP A 78 7.47 -1.96 -7.21
CA TRP A 78 8.41 -0.85 -7.19
C TRP A 78 9.61 -1.19 -8.05
N ASP A 79 10.19 -0.18 -8.67
CA ASP A 79 11.41 -0.33 -9.45
C ASP A 79 12.65 -0.50 -8.55
N ARG A 80 13.78 -0.87 -9.15
CA ARG A 80 15.02 -1.10 -8.38
C ARG A 80 15.55 0.15 -7.67
N LYS A 81 15.20 1.33 -8.14
CA LYS A 81 15.61 2.60 -7.55
C LYS A 81 14.63 3.11 -6.51
N GLY A 82 13.42 2.54 -6.46
CA GLY A 82 12.35 3.00 -5.58
C GLY A 82 11.72 4.33 -6.02
N GLU A 83 11.96 4.74 -7.27
CA GLU A 83 11.42 5.98 -7.84
C GLU A 83 9.99 5.82 -8.35
N ASN A 84 9.65 4.60 -8.77
CA ASN A 84 8.32 4.25 -9.28
C ASN A 84 7.71 3.15 -8.44
N GLU A 85 6.57 3.44 -7.87
CA GLU A 85 5.79 2.51 -7.06
C GLU A 85 4.35 2.45 -7.57
N ILE A 86 3.77 1.24 -7.61
CA ILE A 86 2.36 1.01 -7.83
C ILE A 86 1.81 0.38 -6.56
N ASP A 87 0.87 1.05 -5.92
CA ASP A 87 0.38 0.69 -4.60
C ASP A 87 -0.33 -0.67 -4.61
N ILE A 88 -1.22 -0.90 -5.60
CA ILE A 88 -1.91 -2.18 -5.76
C ILE A 88 -2.01 -2.56 -7.25
N ILE A 89 -1.71 -3.82 -7.53
CA ILE A 89 -1.97 -4.48 -8.82
C ILE A 89 -2.87 -5.66 -8.50
N ALA A 90 -4.09 -5.66 -9.04
CA ALA A 90 -5.06 -6.72 -8.83
C ALA A 90 -5.42 -7.36 -10.18
N ALA A 91 -5.14 -8.65 -10.34
CA ALA A 91 -5.34 -9.38 -11.57
C ALA A 91 -6.29 -10.56 -11.39
N ASP A 92 -7.12 -10.79 -12.40
CA ASP A 92 -7.95 -11.97 -12.57
C ASP A 92 -7.45 -12.73 -13.81
N ASP A 93 -6.81 -13.86 -13.58
CA ASP A 93 -6.23 -14.69 -14.64
C ASP A 93 -7.30 -15.42 -15.47
N LEU A 94 -8.47 -15.65 -14.91
CA LEU A 94 -9.57 -16.31 -15.60
C LEU A 94 -10.19 -15.39 -16.65
N GLU A 95 -10.52 -14.17 -16.23
CA GLU A 95 -11.11 -13.15 -17.09
C GLU A 95 -10.07 -12.35 -17.89
N LYS A 96 -8.76 -12.59 -17.66
CA LYS A 96 -7.67 -11.85 -18.28
C LYS A 96 -7.80 -10.33 -18.10
N ARG A 97 -8.09 -9.91 -16.88
CA ARG A 97 -8.19 -8.50 -16.48
C ARG A 97 -7.14 -8.16 -15.44
N VAL A 98 -6.62 -6.96 -15.53
CA VAL A 98 -5.72 -6.40 -14.50
C VAL A 98 -6.07 -4.94 -14.25
N THR A 99 -6.17 -4.58 -12.99
CA THR A 99 -6.39 -3.19 -12.58
C THR A 99 -5.20 -2.71 -11.75
N PHE A 100 -4.68 -1.57 -12.14
CA PHE A 100 -3.67 -0.84 -11.39
C PHE A 100 -4.34 0.22 -10.53
N TYR A 101 -3.98 0.29 -9.25
CA TYR A 101 -4.57 1.21 -8.30
C TYR A 101 -3.51 2.11 -7.68
N GLU A 102 -3.85 3.39 -7.57
CA GLU A 102 -3.16 4.35 -6.71
C GLU A 102 -3.99 4.56 -5.43
N VAL A 103 -3.34 4.50 -4.27
CA VAL A 103 -3.99 4.67 -2.97
C VAL A 103 -3.56 5.99 -2.37
N LYS A 104 -4.52 6.88 -2.12
CA LYS A 104 -4.32 8.18 -1.47
C LYS A 104 -5.28 8.34 -0.31
N ARG A 105 -5.02 9.31 0.55
CA ARG A 105 -5.96 9.62 1.63
C ARG A 105 -7.22 10.34 1.14
N GLN A 106 -7.05 11.20 0.15
CA GLN A 106 -8.11 12.05 -0.41
C GLN A 106 -8.21 11.81 -1.92
N GLN A 107 -9.41 11.99 -2.46
CA GLN A 107 -9.70 11.74 -3.87
C GLN A 107 -8.93 12.69 -4.81
N ASP A 108 -8.74 13.94 -4.40
CA ASP A 108 -8.05 14.97 -5.17
C ASP A 108 -6.52 14.78 -5.27
N GLU A 109 -5.95 13.89 -4.43
CA GLU A 109 -4.54 13.50 -4.48
C GLU A 109 -4.26 12.40 -5.51
N ILE A 110 -5.29 11.79 -6.11
CA ILE A 110 -5.15 10.67 -7.05
C ILE A 110 -4.77 11.20 -8.44
N ASP A 111 -3.64 10.73 -8.96
CA ASP A 111 -3.17 11.06 -10.31
C ASP A 111 -3.17 9.82 -11.21
N ILE A 112 -4.26 9.63 -11.94
CA ILE A 112 -4.41 8.50 -12.88
C ILE A 112 -3.46 8.60 -14.06
N ALA A 113 -3.05 9.79 -14.50
CA ALA A 113 -2.11 9.96 -15.58
C ALA A 113 -0.72 9.44 -15.17
N LEU A 114 -0.26 9.82 -13.99
CA LEU A 114 0.99 9.32 -13.41
C LEU A 114 0.94 7.81 -13.15
N LEU A 115 -0.20 7.29 -12.67
CA LEU A 115 -0.39 5.85 -12.47
C LEU A 115 -0.24 5.08 -13.79
N LYS A 116 -0.80 5.60 -14.89
CA LYS A 116 -0.65 5.00 -16.23
C LYS A 116 0.80 4.96 -16.68
N GLU A 117 1.56 6.02 -16.46
CA GLU A 117 3.00 6.04 -16.79
C GLU A 117 3.78 4.98 -16.01
N LYS A 118 3.54 4.88 -14.71
CA LYS A 118 4.16 3.85 -13.85
C LYS A 118 3.78 2.43 -14.31
N ALA A 119 2.52 2.20 -14.63
CA ALA A 119 2.05 0.90 -15.13
C ALA A 119 2.68 0.53 -16.47
N GLN A 120 2.84 1.47 -17.40
CA GLN A 120 3.56 1.24 -18.65
C GLN A 120 5.00 0.80 -18.42
N ARG A 121 5.70 1.42 -17.47
CA ARG A 121 7.07 1.02 -17.08
C ARG A 121 7.09 -0.40 -16.50
N PHE A 122 6.13 -0.72 -15.64
CA PHE A 122 5.98 -2.06 -15.09
C PHE A 122 5.75 -3.10 -16.21
N LEU A 123 4.81 -2.86 -17.11
CA LEU A 123 4.47 -3.75 -18.22
C LEU A 123 5.68 -3.97 -19.15
N ALA A 124 6.41 -2.90 -19.48
CA ALA A 124 7.61 -2.96 -20.29
C ALA A 124 8.75 -3.73 -19.62
N ALA A 125 8.92 -3.54 -18.31
CA ALA A 125 9.99 -4.19 -17.54
C ALA A 125 9.75 -5.68 -17.28
N THR A 126 8.49 -6.09 -17.14
CA THR A 126 8.14 -7.46 -16.73
C THR A 126 7.59 -8.32 -17.85
N GLY A 127 7.03 -7.72 -18.90
CA GLY A 127 6.28 -8.44 -19.94
C GLY A 127 4.98 -9.10 -19.46
N MET A 128 4.61 -8.88 -18.18
CA MET A 128 3.38 -9.42 -17.60
C MET A 128 2.15 -8.72 -18.18
N TYR A 129 1.02 -9.42 -18.15
CA TYR A 129 -0.30 -8.89 -18.53
C TYR A 129 -0.44 -8.34 -19.97
N ALA A 130 0.46 -8.69 -20.89
CA ALA A 130 0.44 -8.21 -22.27
C ALA A 130 -0.86 -8.55 -23.05
N LYS A 131 -1.60 -9.57 -22.59
CA LYS A 131 -2.87 -10.05 -23.20
C LYS A 131 -4.08 -9.82 -22.30
N TYR A 132 -3.94 -8.94 -21.30
CA TYR A 132 -5.00 -8.64 -20.35
C TYR A 132 -5.69 -7.34 -20.71
N ASP A 133 -6.95 -7.24 -20.37
CA ASP A 133 -7.65 -5.97 -20.34
C ASP A 133 -7.16 -5.17 -19.14
N ILE A 134 -6.63 -3.97 -19.44
CA ILE A 134 -5.93 -3.15 -18.47
C ILE A 134 -6.82 -1.99 -18.06
N SER A 135 -7.03 -1.83 -16.76
CA SER A 135 -7.74 -0.71 -16.17
C SER A 135 -6.94 0.01 -15.09
N TYR A 136 -7.35 1.23 -14.77
CA TYR A 136 -6.69 2.09 -13.79
C TYR A 136 -7.74 2.71 -12.88
N SER A 137 -7.49 2.72 -11.59
CA SER A 137 -8.44 3.29 -10.64
C SER A 137 -7.70 3.91 -9.44
N GLY A 138 -8.35 4.84 -8.77
CA GLY A 138 -7.89 5.41 -7.52
C GLY A 138 -8.71 4.89 -6.35
N LEU A 139 -8.06 4.72 -5.22
CA LEU A 139 -8.67 4.32 -3.96
C LEU A 139 -8.32 5.33 -2.87
N CYS A 140 -9.31 5.73 -2.09
CA CYS A 140 -9.13 6.70 -1.01
C CYS A 140 -10.04 6.37 0.18
N MET A 141 -9.99 7.15 1.24
CA MET A 141 -10.80 6.92 2.43
C MET A 141 -12.31 6.89 2.12
N GLU A 142 -12.76 7.74 1.19
CA GLU A 142 -14.17 7.79 0.79
C GLU A 142 -14.63 6.51 0.08
N THR A 143 -13.73 5.79 -0.58
CA THR A 143 -14.04 4.54 -1.28
C THR A 143 -14.04 3.31 -0.37
N MET A 144 -13.61 3.42 0.89
CA MET A 144 -13.60 2.29 1.84
C MET A 144 -14.97 1.65 2.04
N SER A 145 -16.04 2.42 1.97
CA SER A 145 -17.41 1.93 2.15
C SER A 145 -17.94 1.11 0.97
N GLN A 146 -17.19 1.01 -0.13
CA GLN A 146 -17.54 0.22 -1.31
C GLN A 146 -17.02 -1.23 -1.24
N PHE A 147 -16.20 -1.51 -0.24
CA PHE A 147 -15.63 -2.81 0.08
C PHE A 147 -16.20 -3.33 1.40
#